data_e5fa46efb2f86c0b1b06d688bae5843e
#
_entry.id   e5fa46efb2f86c0b1b06d688bae5843e
#
_cell.length_a   1.000
_cell.length_b   1.000
_cell.length_c   1.000
_cell.angle_alpha   90.00
_cell.angle_beta   90.00
_cell.angle_gamma   90.00
#
_symmetry.space_group_name_H-M   'P 1'
#
loop_
_entity.id
_entity.type
_entity.pdbx_description
1 polymer ?
#
loop_
_entity_poly.entity_id
_entity_poly.type
_entity_poly.pdbx_seq_one_letter_code
_entity_poly.pdbx_strand_id
1 'polypeptide(L)'
;MIVDDLSPAAVNFLEAFPTDDTPIDFSRIEEIRAETISNFAPTVERAIERHAIVREDIEVAGISCEHIRSTRTQTSTGTLLYLFGGGFIVGNPYCDLPIIGALAEFCHVDVIAPKYSLAPEHPAPAAINDCMNVYREVAQSTVGRLLLAGESAGGNLALLVAQSAVNENIRVPDAMGLLSPAADLR
;
A
#
# COMPACT_ATOMS: atom_id res chain seq x y z
N MET A 1 -10.77 3.29 26.91
CA MET A 1 -10.38 1.97 26.37
C MET A 1 -10.32 1.03 27.57
N ILE A 2 -11.09 -0.05 27.56
CA ILE A 2 -11.20 -0.98 28.71
C ILE A 2 -9.93 -1.85 28.65
N VAL A 3 -8.97 -1.53 29.53
CA VAL A 3 -7.67 -2.24 29.59
C VAL A 3 -7.79 -3.58 30.34
N ASP A 4 -8.94 -3.80 30.99
CA ASP A 4 -9.15 -4.93 31.94
C ASP A 4 -9.24 -6.31 31.28
N ASP A 5 -9.38 -6.39 29.95
CA ASP A 5 -9.50 -7.65 29.20
C ASP A 5 -8.24 -8.01 28.35
N LEU A 6 -7.15 -7.26 28.51
CA LEU A 6 -5.94 -7.55 27.75
C LEU A 6 -5.12 -8.68 28.38
N SER A 7 -4.55 -9.54 27.51
CA SER A 7 -3.59 -10.53 27.98
C SER A 7 -2.34 -9.86 28.55
N PRO A 8 -1.60 -10.48 29.51
CA PRO A 8 -0.35 -9.93 30.03
C PRO A 8 0.67 -9.60 28.93
N ALA A 9 0.71 -10.39 27.86
CA ALA A 9 1.58 -10.13 26.70
C ALA A 9 1.17 -8.85 25.96
N ALA A 10 -0.12 -8.56 25.82
CA ALA A 10 -0.62 -7.34 25.21
C ALA A 10 -0.34 -6.11 26.07
N VAL A 11 -0.48 -6.23 27.40
CA VAL A 11 -0.12 -5.16 28.34
C VAL A 11 1.36 -4.84 28.24
N ASN A 12 2.24 -5.85 28.32
CA ASN A 12 3.68 -5.66 28.20
C ASN A 12 4.07 -5.03 26.85
N PHE A 13 3.37 -5.40 25.75
CA PHE A 13 3.61 -4.79 24.46
C PHE A 13 3.26 -3.29 24.46
N LEU A 14 2.10 -2.92 25.00
CA LEU A 14 1.68 -1.52 25.08
C LEU A 14 2.59 -0.67 26.00
N GLU A 15 3.09 -1.25 27.09
CA GLU A 15 4.07 -0.59 27.97
C GLU A 15 5.43 -0.39 27.30
N ALA A 16 5.84 -1.33 26.44
CA ALA A 16 7.09 -1.24 25.68
C ALA A 16 7.04 -0.23 24.52
N PHE A 17 5.83 0.08 24.03
CA PHE A 17 5.58 1.04 22.96
C PHE A 17 4.65 2.15 23.45
N PRO A 18 5.14 3.06 24.32
CA PRO A 18 4.35 4.21 24.75
C PRO A 18 3.96 5.04 23.55
N THR A 19 2.71 5.52 23.54
CA THR A 19 2.25 6.47 22.51
C THR A 19 3.10 7.72 22.57
N ASP A 20 3.80 8.00 21.50
CA ASP A 20 4.52 9.27 21.34
C ASP A 20 3.57 10.27 20.69
N ASP A 21 3.01 11.15 21.51
CA ASP A 21 2.11 12.22 21.04
C ASP A 21 2.89 13.45 20.52
N THR A 22 4.21 13.33 20.33
CA THR A 22 5.04 14.41 19.79
C THR A 22 4.62 14.70 18.35
N PRO A 23 4.29 15.96 18.02
CA PRO A 23 3.96 16.32 16.65
C PRO A 23 5.11 15.99 15.70
N ILE A 24 4.76 15.52 14.49
CA ILE A 24 5.76 15.24 13.45
C ILE A 24 6.48 16.54 13.08
N ASP A 25 7.79 16.54 13.19
CA ASP A 25 8.64 17.63 12.69
C ASP A 25 8.86 17.44 11.18
N PHE A 26 8.06 18.13 10.38
CA PHE A 26 8.15 18.06 8.91
C PHE A 26 9.48 18.59 8.35
N SER A 27 10.28 19.34 9.12
CA SER A 27 11.63 19.73 8.66
C SER A 27 12.58 18.52 8.55
N ARG A 28 12.25 17.41 9.20
CA ARG A 28 12.99 16.13 9.20
C ARG A 28 12.32 15.04 8.35
N ILE A 29 11.41 15.40 7.45
CA ILE A 29 10.57 14.40 6.76
C ILE A 29 11.40 13.37 5.98
N GLU A 30 12.48 13.78 5.33
CA GLU A 30 13.36 12.85 4.60
C GLU A 30 14.07 11.86 5.53
N GLU A 31 14.48 12.32 6.73
CA GLU A 31 15.07 11.46 7.75
C GLU A 31 14.04 10.46 8.27
N ILE A 32 12.83 10.91 8.58
CA ILE A 32 11.72 10.05 9.03
C ILE A 32 11.38 8.98 7.98
N ARG A 33 11.36 9.34 6.68
CA ARG A 33 11.14 8.39 5.59
C ARG A 33 12.25 7.34 5.50
N ALA A 34 13.50 7.77 5.64
CA ALA A 34 14.65 6.86 5.62
C ALA A 34 14.64 5.91 6.84
N GLU A 35 14.32 6.41 8.02
CA GLU A 35 14.14 5.61 9.24
C GLU A 35 12.99 4.59 9.06
N THR A 36 11.87 5.02 8.49
CA THR A 36 10.73 4.13 8.19
C THR A 36 11.18 2.97 7.31
N ILE A 37 11.84 3.23 6.20
CA ILE A 37 12.34 2.19 5.29
C ILE A 37 13.32 1.25 6.02
N SER A 38 14.24 1.79 6.80
CA SER A 38 15.21 1.02 7.58
C SER A 38 14.54 0.10 8.61
N ASN A 39 13.51 0.58 9.30
CA ASN A 39 12.77 -0.19 10.29
C ASN A 39 12.00 -1.36 9.67
N PHE A 40 11.49 -1.21 8.44
CA PHE A 40 10.79 -2.29 7.73
C PHE A 40 11.75 -3.29 7.08
N ALA A 41 13.00 -2.92 6.77
CA ALA A 41 13.93 -3.74 5.99
C ALA A 41 14.06 -5.20 6.48
N PRO A 42 14.23 -5.52 7.79
CA PRO A 42 14.37 -6.91 8.23
C PRO A 42 13.11 -7.75 7.98
N THR A 43 11.93 -7.14 7.99
CA THR A 43 10.66 -7.82 7.71
C THR A 43 10.47 -8.00 6.21
N VAL A 44 10.86 -7.00 5.43
CA VAL A 44 10.83 -7.02 3.97
C VAL A 44 11.77 -8.10 3.41
N GLU A 45 13.00 -8.20 3.90
CA GLU A 45 13.96 -9.23 3.48
C GLU A 45 13.40 -10.65 3.68
N ARG A 46 12.82 -10.91 4.86
CA ARG A 46 12.16 -12.19 5.13
C ARG A 46 10.96 -12.45 4.21
N ALA A 47 10.21 -11.41 3.85
CA ALA A 47 9.09 -11.55 2.93
C ALA A 47 9.53 -11.84 1.50
N ILE A 48 10.60 -11.20 1.03
CA ILE A 48 11.18 -11.44 -0.29
C ILE A 48 11.57 -12.92 -0.44
N GLU A 49 12.26 -13.47 0.54
CA GLU A 49 12.63 -14.90 0.56
C GLU A 49 11.39 -15.80 0.66
N ARG A 50 10.50 -15.48 1.60
CA ARG A 50 9.31 -16.29 1.90
C ARG A 50 8.39 -16.42 0.71
N HIS A 51 8.13 -15.34 0.00
CA HIS A 51 7.19 -15.28 -1.13
C HIS A 51 7.87 -15.30 -2.49
N ALA A 52 9.21 -15.51 -2.53
CA ALA A 52 10.01 -15.52 -3.74
C ALA A 52 9.71 -14.31 -4.66
N ILE A 53 9.77 -13.12 -4.05
CA ILE A 53 9.39 -11.86 -4.69
C ILE A 53 10.46 -11.44 -5.70
N VAL A 54 10.03 -11.08 -6.90
CA VAL A 54 10.79 -10.30 -7.86
C VAL A 54 10.06 -9.00 -8.12
N ARG A 55 10.82 -7.93 -8.31
CA ARG A 55 10.30 -6.58 -8.50
C ARG A 55 11.13 -5.82 -9.51
N GLU A 56 10.48 -4.96 -10.26
CA GLU A 56 11.09 -4.07 -11.25
C GLU A 56 10.41 -2.70 -11.22
N ASP A 57 11.19 -1.65 -11.41
CA ASP A 57 10.64 -0.31 -11.56
C ASP A 57 10.08 -0.16 -12.98
N ILE A 58 8.86 0.35 -13.05
CA ILE A 58 8.15 0.66 -14.29
C ILE A 58 7.53 2.05 -14.21
N GLU A 59 7.09 2.58 -15.33
CA GLU A 59 6.29 3.79 -15.38
C GLU A 59 4.89 3.46 -15.92
N VAL A 60 3.86 3.95 -15.25
CA VAL A 60 2.46 3.80 -15.66
C VAL A 60 1.79 5.17 -15.61
N ALA A 61 1.27 5.65 -16.72
CA ALA A 61 0.64 6.96 -16.85
C ALA A 61 1.52 8.14 -16.34
N GLY A 62 2.85 8.04 -16.51
CA GLY A 62 3.81 9.04 -16.04
C GLY A 62 4.15 8.96 -14.55
N ILE A 63 3.63 7.96 -13.84
CA ILE A 63 3.89 7.71 -12.43
C ILE A 63 4.86 6.53 -12.28
N SER A 64 5.92 6.72 -11.47
CA SER A 64 6.81 5.62 -11.10
C SER A 64 6.07 4.59 -10.28
N CYS A 65 6.15 3.33 -10.69
CA CYS A 65 5.50 2.19 -10.04
C CYS A 65 6.50 1.06 -9.85
N GLU A 66 6.19 0.15 -8.95
CA GLU A 66 6.84 -1.15 -8.91
C GLU A 66 5.90 -2.22 -9.48
N HIS A 67 6.42 -3.04 -10.41
CA HIS A 67 5.79 -4.28 -10.83
C HIS A 67 6.37 -5.41 -9.98
N ILE A 68 5.51 -6.08 -9.23
CA ILE A 68 5.90 -7.05 -8.21
C ILE A 68 5.21 -8.39 -8.52
N ARG A 69 5.99 -9.47 -8.49
CA ARG A 69 5.52 -10.84 -8.76
C ARG A 69 6.12 -11.82 -7.77
N SER A 70 5.43 -12.94 -7.56
CA SER A 70 6.03 -14.12 -6.93
C SER A 70 6.46 -15.11 -8.01
N THR A 71 7.71 -15.57 -7.95
CA THR A 71 8.18 -16.62 -8.89
C THR A 71 7.56 -17.99 -8.62
N ARG A 72 6.81 -18.14 -7.52
CA ARG A 72 6.00 -19.35 -7.24
C ARG A 72 4.68 -19.37 -7.99
N THR A 73 4.24 -18.22 -8.50
CA THR A 73 3.06 -18.10 -9.35
C THR A 73 3.46 -18.40 -10.79
N GLN A 74 3.03 -19.57 -11.29
CA GLN A 74 3.37 -20.00 -12.65
C GLN A 74 2.61 -19.23 -13.74
N THR A 75 1.37 -18.84 -13.44
CA THR A 75 0.51 -18.08 -14.38
C THR A 75 -0.29 -17.06 -13.60
N SER A 76 -0.09 -15.80 -13.96
CA SER A 76 -0.91 -14.71 -13.43
C SER A 76 -2.34 -14.79 -13.99
N THR A 77 -3.32 -14.57 -13.12
CA THR A 77 -4.75 -14.60 -13.48
C THR A 77 -5.36 -13.20 -13.55
N GLY A 78 -4.54 -12.17 -13.40
CA GLY A 78 -4.96 -10.77 -13.44
C GLY A 78 -3.95 -9.84 -12.78
N THR A 79 -4.36 -8.61 -12.58
CA THR A 79 -3.53 -7.55 -11.99
C THR A 79 -4.17 -7.03 -10.70
N LEU A 80 -3.35 -6.84 -9.68
CA LEU A 80 -3.69 -6.13 -8.46
C LEU A 80 -3.03 -4.75 -8.48
N LEU A 81 -3.81 -3.68 -8.41
CA LEU A 81 -3.29 -2.37 -8.03
C LEU A 81 -3.22 -2.32 -6.50
N TYR A 82 -2.02 -2.13 -5.96
CA TYR A 82 -1.81 -2.04 -4.51
C TYR A 82 -1.37 -0.64 -4.11
N LEU A 83 -2.04 -0.06 -3.11
CA LEU A 83 -1.77 1.27 -2.59
C LEU A 83 -1.24 1.15 -1.15
N PHE A 84 0.01 1.58 -0.94
CA PHE A 84 0.70 1.42 0.33
C PHE A 84 0.18 2.37 1.41
N GLY A 85 0.47 2.07 2.69
CA GLY A 85 0.16 2.89 3.84
C GLY A 85 1.23 3.91 4.18
N GLY A 86 1.06 4.59 5.33
CA GLY A 86 2.04 5.56 5.83
C GLY A 86 1.51 6.98 6.01
N GLY A 87 0.20 7.13 6.25
CA GLY A 87 -0.43 8.41 6.60
C GLY A 87 -0.35 9.47 5.51
N PHE A 88 -0.13 9.09 4.24
CA PHE A 88 0.14 9.98 3.10
C PHE A 88 1.45 10.77 3.19
N ILE A 89 2.32 10.47 4.15
CA ILE A 89 3.52 11.25 4.50
C ILE A 89 4.79 10.41 4.33
N VAL A 90 4.73 9.14 4.71
CA VAL A 90 5.84 8.18 4.69
C VAL A 90 5.45 6.90 3.95
N GLY A 91 6.38 5.96 3.85
CA GLY A 91 6.16 4.67 3.22
C GLY A 91 6.43 4.69 1.71
N ASN A 92 6.43 3.52 1.16
CA ASN A 92 6.53 3.25 -0.28
C ASN A 92 6.17 1.77 -0.53
N PRO A 93 6.06 1.30 -1.77
CA PRO A 93 5.74 -0.10 -2.06
C PRO A 93 6.68 -1.12 -1.39
N TYR A 94 7.97 -0.76 -1.19
CA TYR A 94 8.94 -1.62 -0.52
C TYR A 94 8.54 -1.96 0.91
N CYS A 95 8.05 -0.98 1.68
CA CYS A 95 7.65 -1.20 3.08
C CYS A 95 6.52 -2.23 3.21
N ASP A 96 5.65 -2.31 2.21
CA ASP A 96 4.48 -3.19 2.18
C ASP A 96 4.73 -4.52 1.44
N LEU A 97 5.97 -4.83 1.04
CA LEU A 97 6.30 -6.12 0.40
C LEU A 97 5.85 -7.35 1.21
N PRO A 98 5.81 -7.35 2.55
CA PRO A 98 5.24 -8.45 3.31
C PRO A 98 3.78 -8.74 2.99
N ILE A 99 2.98 -7.71 2.71
CA ILE A 99 1.58 -7.83 2.31
C ILE A 99 1.50 -8.13 0.81
N ILE A 100 2.19 -7.32 0.01
CA ILE A 100 2.18 -7.42 -1.47
C ILE A 100 2.62 -8.80 -1.93
N GLY A 101 3.71 -9.33 -1.37
CA GLY A 101 4.24 -10.64 -1.75
C GLY A 101 3.28 -11.79 -1.45
N ALA A 102 2.61 -11.74 -0.30
CA ALA A 102 1.58 -12.71 0.05
C ALA A 102 0.39 -12.64 -0.92
N LEU A 103 -0.07 -11.42 -1.27
CA LEU A 103 -1.16 -11.25 -2.23
C LEU A 103 -0.76 -11.72 -3.64
N ALA A 104 0.46 -11.39 -4.11
CA ALA A 104 0.95 -11.86 -5.41
C ALA A 104 0.99 -13.40 -5.48
N GLU A 105 1.51 -14.07 -4.44
CA GLU A 105 1.62 -15.52 -4.39
C GLU A 105 0.24 -16.19 -4.28
N PHE A 106 -0.56 -15.82 -3.27
CA PHE A 106 -1.79 -16.56 -2.95
C PHE A 106 -2.99 -16.18 -3.80
N CYS A 107 -3.03 -14.98 -4.35
CA CYS A 107 -4.06 -14.59 -5.32
C CYS A 107 -3.69 -14.93 -6.76
N HIS A 108 -2.45 -15.35 -7.03
CA HIS A 108 -1.92 -15.62 -8.37
C HIS A 108 -2.08 -14.43 -9.31
N VAL A 109 -1.60 -13.26 -8.90
CA VAL A 109 -1.70 -12.02 -9.67
C VAL A 109 -0.35 -11.30 -9.75
N ASP A 110 -0.18 -10.51 -10.80
CA ASP A 110 0.86 -9.50 -10.86
C ASP A 110 0.39 -8.26 -10.11
N VAL A 111 1.31 -7.60 -9.41
CA VAL A 111 0.99 -6.41 -8.62
C VAL A 111 1.65 -5.18 -9.23
N ILE A 112 0.87 -4.14 -9.43
CA ILE A 112 1.35 -2.79 -9.76
C ILE A 112 1.17 -1.93 -8.51
N ALA A 113 2.27 -1.35 -8.02
CA ALA A 113 2.26 -0.52 -6.82
C ALA A 113 2.85 0.86 -7.14
N PRO A 114 2.02 1.91 -7.30
CA PRO A 114 2.48 3.25 -7.60
C PRO A 114 3.22 3.87 -6.42
N LYS A 115 4.32 4.58 -6.71
CA LYS A 115 5.00 5.47 -5.78
C LYS A 115 4.29 6.83 -5.83
N TYR A 116 3.05 6.88 -5.35
CA TYR A 116 2.23 8.08 -5.40
C TYR A 116 2.81 9.22 -4.57
N SER A 117 2.46 10.44 -4.93
CA SER A 117 2.92 11.68 -4.30
C SER A 117 2.57 11.74 -2.81
N LEU A 118 3.52 12.18 -1.97
CA LEU A 118 3.37 12.29 -0.53
C LEU A 118 3.34 13.75 -0.07
N ALA A 119 2.60 14.00 1.01
CA ALA A 119 2.66 15.25 1.75
C ALA A 119 3.97 15.29 2.60
N PRO A 120 4.47 16.45 2.98
CA PRO A 120 3.91 17.80 2.73
C PRO A 120 4.22 18.37 1.35
N GLU A 121 5.14 17.79 0.57
CA GLU A 121 5.60 18.32 -0.72
C GLU A 121 4.45 18.38 -1.73
N HIS A 122 3.60 17.35 -1.70
CA HIS A 122 2.47 17.20 -2.59
C HIS A 122 1.20 16.90 -1.77
N PRO A 123 0.56 17.94 -1.20
CA PRO A 123 -0.63 17.74 -0.37
C PRO A 123 -1.83 17.24 -1.20
N ALA A 124 -2.88 16.86 -0.50
CA ALA A 124 -4.13 16.46 -1.17
C ALA A 124 -4.58 17.53 -2.19
N PRO A 125 -5.03 17.11 -3.38
CA PRO A 125 -5.39 15.76 -3.81
C PRO A 125 -4.31 15.02 -4.63
N ALA A 126 -3.01 15.32 -4.49
CA ALA A 126 -1.97 14.79 -5.36
C ALA A 126 -1.96 13.23 -5.36
N ALA A 127 -1.92 12.61 -4.19
CA ALA A 127 -1.90 11.15 -4.06
C ALA A 127 -3.06 10.45 -4.79
N ILE A 128 -4.30 10.92 -4.61
CA ILE A 128 -5.45 10.32 -5.28
C ILE A 128 -5.42 10.54 -6.80
N ASN A 129 -4.93 11.67 -7.27
CA ASN A 129 -4.78 11.94 -8.70
C ASN A 129 -3.79 10.97 -9.34
N ASP A 130 -2.64 10.74 -8.70
CA ASP A 130 -1.64 9.78 -9.17
C ASP A 130 -2.22 8.36 -9.21
N CYS A 131 -2.87 7.92 -8.12
CA CYS A 131 -3.52 6.61 -8.04
C CYS A 131 -4.59 6.43 -9.12
N MET A 132 -5.39 7.46 -9.39
CA MET A 132 -6.41 7.41 -10.45
C MET A 132 -5.81 7.36 -11.85
N ASN A 133 -4.70 8.06 -12.10
CA ASN A 133 -4.01 8.01 -13.38
C ASN A 133 -3.49 6.59 -13.65
N VAL A 134 -2.83 5.97 -12.65
CA VAL A 134 -2.38 4.59 -12.75
C VAL A 134 -3.55 3.61 -12.88
N TYR A 135 -4.60 3.79 -12.09
CA TYR A 135 -5.78 2.91 -12.13
C TYR A 135 -6.43 2.88 -13.52
N ARG A 136 -6.61 4.04 -14.18
CA ARG A 136 -7.21 4.11 -15.51
C ARG A 136 -6.41 3.29 -16.54
N GLU A 137 -5.09 3.41 -16.53
CA GLU A 137 -4.20 2.65 -17.41
C GLU A 137 -4.24 1.14 -17.11
N VAL A 138 -4.13 0.78 -15.83
CA VAL A 138 -4.19 -0.62 -15.39
C VAL A 138 -5.56 -1.24 -15.71
N ALA A 139 -6.66 -0.50 -15.50
CA ALA A 139 -8.01 -0.98 -15.79
C ALA A 139 -8.24 -1.25 -17.28
N GLN A 140 -7.59 -0.48 -18.15
CA GLN A 140 -7.68 -0.66 -19.61
C GLN A 140 -6.81 -1.81 -20.11
N SER A 141 -5.61 -1.97 -19.54
CA SER A 141 -4.61 -2.93 -20.00
C SER A 141 -4.76 -4.32 -19.39
N THR A 142 -5.41 -4.43 -18.23
CA THR A 142 -5.53 -5.71 -17.52
C THR A 142 -6.42 -6.71 -18.26
N VAL A 143 -5.82 -7.85 -18.61
CA VAL A 143 -6.54 -9.04 -19.06
C VAL A 143 -6.74 -9.96 -17.84
N GLY A 144 -8.01 -10.44 -17.65
CA GLY A 144 -8.34 -11.24 -16.48
C GLY A 144 -8.88 -10.40 -15.33
N ARG A 145 -8.59 -10.81 -14.08
CA ARG A 145 -9.12 -10.13 -12.89
C ARG A 145 -8.39 -8.80 -12.64
N LEU A 146 -9.16 -7.78 -12.36
CA LEU A 146 -8.66 -6.48 -11.87
C LEU A 146 -8.96 -6.40 -10.38
N LEU A 147 -7.92 -6.41 -9.56
CA LEU A 147 -8.04 -6.31 -8.11
C LEU A 147 -7.50 -4.97 -7.62
N LEU A 148 -8.01 -4.51 -6.50
CA LEU A 148 -7.57 -3.27 -5.84
C LEU A 148 -7.39 -3.54 -4.36
N ALA A 149 -6.24 -3.19 -3.79
CA ALA A 149 -6.04 -3.30 -2.35
C ALA A 149 -5.20 -2.14 -1.81
N GLY A 150 -5.29 -1.94 -0.51
CA GLY A 150 -4.45 -0.97 0.18
C GLY A 150 -4.53 -1.10 1.70
N GLU A 151 -3.49 -0.63 2.36
CA GLU A 151 -3.33 -0.64 3.80
C GLU A 151 -3.44 0.81 4.33
N SER A 152 -4.12 1.03 5.47
CA SER A 152 -4.18 2.31 6.17
C SER A 152 -4.58 3.48 5.24
N ALA A 153 -3.70 4.47 5.03
CA ALA A 153 -3.89 5.56 4.07
C ALA A 153 -4.09 5.04 2.63
N GLY A 154 -3.37 3.99 2.23
CA GLY A 154 -3.58 3.30 0.95
C GLY A 154 -4.95 2.64 0.83
N GLY A 155 -5.49 2.15 1.95
CA GLY A 155 -6.86 1.65 2.02
C GLY A 155 -7.91 2.76 1.80
N ASN A 156 -7.64 3.98 2.31
CA ASN A 156 -8.46 5.16 2.00
C ASN A 156 -8.39 5.50 0.50
N LEU A 157 -7.18 5.55 -0.08
CA LEU A 157 -7.01 5.79 -1.51
C LEU A 157 -7.72 4.73 -2.35
N ALA A 158 -7.68 3.45 -1.94
CA ALA A 158 -8.38 2.38 -2.66
C ALA A 158 -9.91 2.61 -2.67
N LEU A 159 -10.50 3.05 -1.56
CA LEU A 159 -11.92 3.42 -1.53
C LEU A 159 -12.23 4.58 -2.48
N LEU A 160 -11.41 5.63 -2.47
CA LEU A 160 -11.59 6.80 -3.33
C LEU A 160 -11.42 6.43 -4.81
N VAL A 161 -10.45 5.58 -5.15
CA VAL A 161 -10.23 5.06 -6.51
C VAL A 161 -11.45 4.28 -6.99
N ALA A 162 -11.96 3.35 -6.18
CA ALA A 162 -13.13 2.57 -6.55
C ALA A 162 -14.39 3.44 -6.74
N GLN A 163 -14.61 4.42 -5.86
CA GLN A 163 -15.70 5.38 -5.99
C GLN A 163 -15.57 6.22 -7.27
N SER A 164 -14.35 6.69 -7.56
CA SER A 164 -14.08 7.46 -8.77
C SER A 164 -14.29 6.63 -10.04
N ALA A 165 -13.89 5.35 -10.01
CA ALA A 165 -14.12 4.43 -11.14
C ALA A 165 -15.62 4.29 -11.46
N VAL A 166 -16.47 4.17 -10.43
CA VAL A 166 -17.94 4.15 -10.62
C VAL A 166 -18.43 5.47 -11.21
N ASN A 167 -18.00 6.60 -10.67
CA ASN A 167 -18.44 7.92 -11.10
C ASN A 167 -18.02 8.23 -12.56
N GLU A 168 -16.85 7.75 -12.97
CA GLU A 168 -16.29 7.95 -14.30
C GLU A 168 -16.76 6.89 -15.32
N ASN A 169 -17.56 5.90 -14.90
CA ASN A 169 -18.01 4.77 -15.74
C ASN A 169 -16.85 4.00 -16.39
N ILE A 170 -15.72 3.85 -15.69
CA ILE A 170 -14.61 3.00 -16.09
C ILE A 170 -14.72 1.64 -15.39
N ARG A 171 -13.94 0.66 -15.86
CA ARG A 171 -13.92 -0.67 -15.24
C ARG A 171 -13.70 -0.58 -13.75
N VAL A 172 -14.61 -1.13 -12.95
CA VAL A 172 -14.47 -1.26 -11.49
C VAL A 172 -13.65 -2.50 -11.15
N PRO A 173 -12.98 -2.57 -9.98
CA PRO A 173 -12.27 -3.77 -9.57
C PRO A 173 -13.24 -4.93 -9.35
N ASP A 174 -12.82 -6.14 -9.74
CA ASP A 174 -13.58 -7.37 -9.54
C ASP A 174 -13.63 -7.77 -8.04
N ALA A 175 -12.62 -7.37 -7.27
CA ALA A 175 -12.61 -7.47 -5.81
C ALA A 175 -11.67 -6.42 -5.19
N MET A 176 -11.92 -6.12 -3.91
CA MET A 176 -11.11 -5.19 -3.12
C MET A 176 -10.63 -5.84 -1.83
N GLY A 177 -9.38 -5.52 -1.44
CA GLY A 177 -8.80 -5.86 -0.15
C GLY A 177 -8.44 -4.59 0.64
N LEU A 178 -9.13 -4.35 1.74
CA LEU A 178 -8.89 -3.17 2.59
C LEU A 178 -8.31 -3.64 3.94
N LEU A 179 -7.06 -3.29 4.19
CA LEU A 179 -6.35 -3.66 5.41
C LEU A 179 -6.31 -2.44 6.34
N SER A 180 -7.05 -2.49 7.43
CA SER A 180 -7.15 -1.39 8.42
C SER A 180 -7.27 -0.01 7.77
N PRO A 181 -8.22 0.21 6.83
CA PRO A 181 -8.28 1.43 6.04
C PRO A 181 -8.55 2.64 6.94
N ALA A 182 -7.88 3.77 6.65
CA ALA A 182 -8.21 5.06 7.25
C ALA A 182 -9.50 5.59 6.60
N ALA A 183 -10.64 4.94 6.87
CA ALA A 183 -11.90 5.19 6.18
C ALA A 183 -12.59 6.49 6.63
N ASP A 184 -12.26 6.99 7.82
CA ASP A 184 -12.75 8.27 8.36
C ASP A 184 -11.56 9.10 8.86
N LEU A 185 -11.36 10.25 8.27
CA LEU A 185 -10.26 11.18 8.58
C LEU A 185 -10.73 12.42 9.38
N ARG A 186 -11.90 12.35 9.99
CA ARG A 186 -12.46 13.43 10.84
C ARG A 186 -11.95 13.35 12.27
#